data_77e9d709d49c6bec7fadfd29c97fb93b
#
_entry.id   77e9d709d49c6bec7fadfd29c97fb93b
#
_cell.length_a   1.000
_cell.length_b   1.000
_cell.length_c   1.000
_cell.angle_alpha   90.00
_cell.angle_beta   90.00
_cell.angle_gamma   90.00
#
_symmetry.space_group_name_H-M   'P 1'
#
loop_
_entity.id
_entity.type
_entity.pdbx_description
1 polymer ?
#
loop_
_entity_poly.entity_id
_entity_poly.type
_entity_poly.pdbx_seq_one_letter_code
_entity_poly.pdbx_strand_id
1 'polypeptide(L)'
;MSVAKVDDNRKVTTHRLIEMKQRGEKISMLTAYDYSMAKLIDQAGMDVILVGDSASNVMAGNVTTLPITLDQMIYHGKSVMKAVNRALVVVDLPFGTYQGNSKEALASAIRVMKETHADCIKLEGGAEVRESIERILCAGIPIMGHLGSVSYTHL
;
A
#
# COMPACT_ATOMS: atom_id res chain seq x y z
N MET A 1 19.37 17.20 -17.34
CA MET A 1 18.65 18.41 -16.90
C MET A 1 17.60 17.98 -15.88
N SER A 2 17.73 18.42 -14.63
CA SER A 2 16.71 18.18 -13.59
C SER A 2 15.53 19.08 -13.88
N VAL A 3 14.41 18.52 -14.32
CA VAL A 3 13.15 19.25 -14.39
C VAL A 3 12.73 19.53 -12.95
N ALA A 4 12.74 20.81 -12.56
CA ALA A 4 12.22 21.22 -11.27
C ALA A 4 10.78 20.68 -11.14
N LYS A 5 10.53 19.81 -10.15
CA LYS A 5 9.16 19.42 -9.80
C LYS A 5 8.42 20.72 -9.48
N VAL A 6 7.36 21.00 -10.22
CA VAL A 6 6.39 22.04 -9.84
C VAL A 6 5.91 21.64 -8.45
N ASP A 7 5.98 22.56 -7.52
CA ASP A 7 5.58 22.36 -6.11
C ASP A 7 4.04 22.22 -6.05
N ASP A 8 3.56 21.05 -6.43
CA ASP A 8 2.14 20.74 -6.53
C ASP A 8 1.70 20.03 -5.24
N ASN A 9 1.22 20.81 -4.30
CA ASN A 9 0.76 20.40 -2.97
C ASN A 9 -0.57 19.62 -2.97
N ARG A 10 -1.15 19.33 -4.15
CA ARG A 10 -2.40 18.57 -4.24
C ARG A 10 -2.18 17.12 -3.85
N LYS A 11 -3.19 16.52 -3.21
CA LYS A 11 -3.22 15.08 -2.89
C LYS A 11 -2.95 14.24 -4.14
N VAL A 12 -2.06 13.27 -4.01
CA VAL A 12 -1.81 12.28 -5.06
C VAL A 12 -2.94 11.24 -5.04
N THR A 13 -3.56 11.04 -6.19
CA THR A 13 -4.65 10.08 -6.39
C THR A 13 -4.22 9.00 -7.39
N THR A 14 -4.96 7.91 -7.47
CA THR A 14 -4.75 6.87 -8.50
C THR A 14 -4.81 7.44 -9.91
N HIS A 15 -5.74 8.36 -10.18
CA HIS A 15 -5.84 9.05 -11.46
C HIS A 15 -4.57 9.86 -11.79
N ARG A 16 -4.05 10.59 -10.80
CA ARG A 16 -2.81 11.36 -10.98
C ARG A 16 -1.60 10.47 -11.29
N LEU A 17 -1.50 9.30 -10.69
CA LEU A 17 -0.43 8.34 -11.04
C LEU A 17 -0.52 7.88 -12.49
N ILE A 18 -1.74 7.68 -13.02
CA ILE A 18 -1.97 7.36 -14.42
C ILE A 18 -1.51 8.51 -15.34
N GLU A 19 -1.88 9.75 -15.02
CA GLU A 19 -1.43 10.93 -15.76
C GLU A 19 0.10 11.08 -15.74
N MET A 20 0.76 10.89 -14.59
CA MET A 20 2.21 10.92 -14.47
C MET A 20 2.86 9.89 -15.39
N LYS A 21 2.33 8.66 -15.40
CA LYS A 21 2.81 7.60 -16.29
C LYS A 21 2.65 8.00 -17.77
N GLN A 22 1.51 8.56 -18.16
CA GLN A 22 1.26 9.00 -19.54
C GLN A 22 2.22 10.11 -19.97
N ARG A 23 2.63 10.98 -19.05
CA ARG A 23 3.62 12.04 -19.30
C ARG A 23 5.07 11.58 -19.20
N GLY A 24 5.32 10.29 -18.90
CA GLY A 24 6.67 9.76 -18.69
C GLY A 24 7.35 10.25 -17.40
N GLU A 25 6.60 10.78 -16.47
CA GLU A 25 7.11 11.21 -15.17
C GLU A 25 7.40 10.00 -14.26
N LYS A 26 8.50 10.07 -13.51
CA LYS A 26 8.83 9.04 -12.53
C LYS A 26 7.98 9.20 -11.28
N ILE A 27 7.38 8.08 -10.83
CA ILE A 27 6.61 8.00 -9.59
C ILE A 27 7.56 7.51 -8.50
N SER A 28 7.69 8.30 -7.43
CA SER A 28 8.50 7.95 -6.28
C SER A 28 7.65 7.25 -5.21
N MET A 29 8.15 6.11 -4.70
CA MET A 29 7.48 5.37 -3.63
C MET A 29 8.48 4.97 -2.56
N LEU A 30 8.09 5.12 -1.29
CA LEU A 30 8.89 4.73 -0.14
C LEU A 30 8.00 4.12 0.95
N THR A 31 8.56 3.20 1.75
CA THR A 31 7.84 2.60 2.88
C THR A 31 7.86 3.49 4.11
N ALA A 32 6.77 3.48 4.88
CA ALA A 32 6.71 4.02 6.23
C ALA A 32 5.74 3.19 7.09
N TYR A 33 6.02 3.10 8.39
CA TYR A 33 5.26 2.26 9.31
C TYR A 33 4.76 3.00 10.55
N ASP A 34 5.15 4.26 10.71
CA ASP A 34 4.80 5.12 11.84
C ASP A 34 4.52 6.56 11.42
N TYR A 35 3.96 7.32 12.35
CA TYR A 35 3.60 8.73 12.15
C TYR A 35 4.80 9.61 11.79
N SER A 36 5.92 9.47 12.52
CA SER A 36 7.05 10.39 12.40
C SER A 36 7.76 10.23 11.07
N MET A 37 8.03 8.99 10.66
CA MET A 37 8.66 8.69 9.37
C MET A 37 7.74 9.07 8.21
N ALA A 38 6.45 8.74 8.29
CA ALA A 38 5.49 9.08 7.24
C ALA A 38 5.39 10.60 7.02
N LYS A 39 5.41 11.40 8.10
CA LYS A 39 5.41 12.86 8.02
C LYS A 39 6.65 13.41 7.29
N LEU A 40 7.83 12.89 7.60
CA LEU A 40 9.08 13.29 6.94
C LEU A 40 9.07 12.94 5.45
N ILE A 41 8.60 11.74 5.11
CA ILE A 41 8.52 11.25 3.74
C ILE A 41 7.50 12.06 2.92
N ASP A 42 6.34 12.37 3.48
CA ASP A 42 5.33 13.21 2.83
C ASP A 42 5.86 14.63 2.57
N GLN A 43 6.52 15.24 3.57
CA GLN A 43 7.16 16.54 3.45
C GLN A 43 8.31 16.56 2.43
N ALA A 44 9.01 15.43 2.25
CA ALA A 44 10.04 15.28 1.23
C ALA A 44 9.46 15.18 -0.20
N GLY A 45 8.13 15.16 -0.36
CA GLY A 45 7.47 15.18 -1.66
C GLY A 45 7.38 13.82 -2.36
N MET A 46 7.44 12.72 -1.63
CA MET A 46 7.19 11.39 -2.20
C MET A 46 5.76 11.29 -2.73
N ASP A 47 5.57 10.59 -3.85
CA ASP A 47 4.27 10.47 -4.51
C ASP A 47 3.42 9.38 -3.86
N VAL A 48 4.04 8.30 -3.38
CA VAL A 48 3.36 7.17 -2.76
C VAL A 48 4.08 6.77 -1.47
N ILE A 49 3.32 6.47 -0.44
CA ILE A 49 3.82 5.85 0.80
C ILE A 49 3.20 4.47 0.94
N LEU A 50 4.04 3.45 1.10
CA LEU A 50 3.62 2.07 1.29
C LEU A 50 3.73 1.68 2.76
N VAL A 51 2.63 1.22 3.33
CA VAL A 51 2.63 0.48 4.59
C VAL A 51 2.73 -0.99 4.21
N GLY A 52 3.97 -1.48 4.11
CA GLY A 52 4.26 -2.82 3.65
C GLY A 52 4.14 -3.88 4.75
N ASP A 53 3.85 -5.14 4.39
CA ASP A 53 3.90 -6.28 5.30
C ASP A 53 5.32 -6.53 5.85
N SER A 54 6.34 -5.97 5.21
CA SER A 54 7.71 -5.87 5.71
C SER A 54 7.83 -5.18 7.08
N ALA A 55 6.76 -4.55 7.59
CA ALA A 55 6.64 -4.15 8.99
C ALA A 55 6.89 -5.33 9.95
N SER A 56 6.57 -6.56 9.54
CA SER A 56 6.93 -7.80 10.26
C SER A 56 8.42 -7.87 10.56
N ASN A 57 9.26 -7.57 9.57
CA ASN A 57 10.71 -7.62 9.72
C ASN A 57 11.25 -6.39 10.46
N VAL A 58 10.92 -5.19 9.97
CA VAL A 58 11.58 -3.95 10.39
C VAL A 58 11.02 -3.36 11.69
N MET A 59 9.77 -3.66 12.03
CA MET A 59 9.13 -3.15 13.25
C MET A 59 9.01 -4.21 14.34
N ALA A 60 8.72 -5.47 13.97
CA ALA A 60 8.54 -6.56 14.93
C ALA A 60 9.77 -7.48 15.03
N GLY A 61 10.79 -7.35 14.15
CA GLY A 61 12.01 -8.15 14.19
C GLY A 61 11.85 -9.60 13.73
N ASN A 62 10.75 -9.94 13.06
CA ASN A 62 10.53 -11.28 12.54
C ASN A 62 11.45 -11.58 11.34
N VAL A 63 11.79 -12.86 11.13
CA VAL A 63 12.64 -13.29 10.01
C VAL A 63 11.91 -13.16 8.66
N THR A 64 10.58 -13.31 8.66
CA THR A 64 9.73 -13.24 7.46
C THR A 64 8.56 -12.31 7.66
N THR A 65 7.83 -12.01 6.57
CA THR A 65 6.60 -11.21 6.63
C THR A 65 5.37 -12.00 7.08
N LEU A 66 5.44 -13.35 7.12
CA LEU A 66 4.31 -14.23 7.43
C LEU A 66 3.59 -13.96 8.76
N PRO A 67 4.31 -13.64 9.87
CA PRO A 67 3.65 -13.50 11.18
C PRO A 67 2.78 -12.26 11.36
N ILE A 68 2.95 -11.22 10.50
CA ILE A 68 2.21 -9.98 10.69
C ILE A 68 0.71 -10.19 10.48
N THR A 69 -0.09 -9.66 11.39
CA THR A 69 -1.54 -9.79 11.35
C THR A 69 -2.20 -8.59 10.64
N LEU A 70 -3.45 -8.77 10.20
CA LEU A 70 -4.25 -7.69 9.64
C LEU A 70 -4.44 -6.53 10.63
N ASP A 71 -4.60 -6.83 11.92
CA ASP A 71 -4.74 -5.82 12.97
C ASP A 71 -3.48 -4.97 13.14
N GLN A 72 -2.31 -5.59 13.06
CA GLN A 72 -1.03 -4.88 13.08
C GLN A 72 -0.87 -3.99 11.84
N MET A 73 -1.21 -4.49 10.66
CA MET A 73 -1.20 -3.68 9.42
C MET A 73 -2.15 -2.47 9.53
N ILE A 74 -3.34 -2.67 10.09
CA ILE A 74 -4.29 -1.60 10.36
C ILE A 74 -3.73 -0.59 11.37
N TYR A 75 -3.04 -1.04 12.41
CA TYR A 75 -2.38 -0.15 13.37
C TYR A 75 -1.35 0.75 12.69
N HIS A 76 -0.45 0.17 11.89
CA HIS A 76 0.54 0.92 11.11
C HIS A 76 -0.12 1.87 10.10
N GLY A 77 -1.12 1.38 9.36
CA GLY A 77 -1.89 2.19 8.42
C GLY A 77 -2.54 3.42 9.06
N LYS A 78 -3.18 3.25 10.22
CA LYS A 78 -3.75 4.37 11.00
C LYS A 78 -2.69 5.40 11.39
N SER A 79 -1.52 4.94 11.80
CA SER A 79 -0.42 5.83 12.21
C SER A 79 0.10 6.66 11.03
N VAL A 80 0.31 6.03 9.88
CA VAL A 80 0.77 6.68 8.65
C VAL A 80 -0.27 7.66 8.12
N MET A 81 -1.53 7.26 8.03
CA MET A 81 -2.61 8.11 7.50
C MET A 81 -2.81 9.42 8.28
N LYS A 82 -2.55 9.41 9.59
CA LYS A 82 -2.60 10.62 10.41
C LYS A 82 -1.51 11.66 10.08
N ALA A 83 -0.43 11.21 9.45
CA ALA A 83 0.75 12.02 9.18
C ALA A 83 0.78 12.58 7.75
N VAL A 84 0.08 11.93 6.82
CA VAL A 84 0.20 12.17 5.37
C VAL A 84 -0.89 13.10 4.89
N ASN A 85 -0.48 14.15 4.15
CA ASN A 85 -1.40 15.11 3.53
C ASN A 85 -1.42 14.99 2.00
N ARG A 86 -0.27 14.73 1.38
CA ARG A 86 -0.09 14.77 -0.08
C ARG A 86 0.03 13.38 -0.70
N ALA A 87 0.92 12.54 -0.21
CA ALA A 87 1.22 11.25 -0.82
C ALA A 87 0.00 10.31 -0.85
N LEU A 88 -0.12 9.48 -1.89
CA LEU A 88 -1.08 8.39 -1.91
C LEU A 88 -0.59 7.29 -0.96
N VAL A 89 -1.45 6.86 -0.04
CA VAL A 89 -1.10 5.81 0.94
C VAL A 89 -1.68 4.46 0.51
N VAL A 90 -0.79 3.49 0.42
CA VAL A 90 -1.10 2.09 0.09
C VAL A 90 -0.84 1.24 1.32
N VAL A 91 -1.75 0.33 1.65
CA VAL A 91 -1.59 -0.62 2.75
C VAL A 91 -1.63 -2.04 2.22
N ASP A 92 -0.62 -2.84 2.57
CA ASP A 92 -0.58 -4.25 2.19
C ASP A 92 -1.62 -5.09 2.93
N LEU A 93 -2.25 -6.00 2.21
CA LEU A 93 -2.94 -7.13 2.82
C LEU A 93 -1.89 -8.20 3.19
N PRO A 94 -1.78 -8.58 4.48
CA PRO A 94 -0.80 -9.57 4.89
C PRO A 94 -1.18 -10.98 4.42
N PHE A 95 -0.19 -11.85 4.39
CA PHE A 95 -0.37 -13.27 4.03
C PHE A 95 -1.53 -13.92 4.80
N GLY A 96 -2.30 -14.75 4.11
CA GLY A 96 -3.45 -15.47 4.68
C GLY A 96 -4.76 -14.68 4.66
N THR A 97 -4.74 -13.40 4.29
CA THR A 97 -5.96 -12.55 4.30
C THR A 97 -6.67 -12.43 2.96
N TYR A 98 -6.06 -12.93 1.87
CA TYR A 98 -6.63 -12.81 0.52
C TYR A 98 -6.41 -14.05 -0.37
N GLN A 99 -5.60 -15.02 0.06
CA GLN A 99 -5.30 -16.22 -0.73
C GLN A 99 -6.37 -17.32 -0.58
N GLY A 100 -7.05 -17.39 0.56
CA GLY A 100 -7.98 -18.48 0.88
C GLY A 100 -9.26 -18.45 0.03
N ASN A 101 -9.93 -17.30 0.00
CA ASN A 101 -11.09 -17.08 -0.86
C ASN A 101 -11.39 -15.60 -1.05
N SER A 102 -12.12 -15.27 -2.11
CA SER A 102 -12.39 -13.89 -2.52
C SER A 102 -13.33 -13.12 -1.58
N LYS A 103 -14.16 -13.79 -0.78
CA LYS A 103 -15.05 -13.14 0.20
C LYS A 103 -14.27 -12.67 1.41
N GLU A 104 -13.33 -13.47 1.89
CA GLU A 104 -12.42 -13.11 2.99
C GLU A 104 -11.47 -12.01 2.56
N ALA A 105 -10.96 -12.09 1.32
CA ALA A 105 -10.15 -11.03 0.72
C ALA A 105 -10.88 -9.68 0.72
N LEU A 106 -12.13 -9.66 0.27
CA LEU A 106 -12.95 -8.45 0.29
C LEU A 106 -13.21 -7.96 1.73
N ALA A 107 -13.51 -8.85 2.67
CA ALA A 107 -13.73 -8.46 4.07
C ALA A 107 -12.47 -7.83 4.68
N SER A 108 -11.30 -8.39 4.41
CA SER A 108 -10.00 -7.84 4.83
C SER A 108 -9.73 -6.47 4.22
N ALA A 109 -9.96 -6.32 2.91
CA ALA A 109 -9.82 -5.05 2.20
C ALA A 109 -10.76 -3.97 2.77
N ILE A 110 -12.02 -4.30 3.01
CA ILE A 110 -13.00 -3.38 3.61
C ILE A 110 -12.54 -2.93 5.00
N ARG A 111 -12.02 -3.84 5.84
CA ARG A 111 -11.48 -3.48 7.15
C ARG A 111 -10.34 -2.47 7.03
N VAL A 112 -9.36 -2.74 6.17
CA VAL A 112 -8.24 -1.81 5.95
C VAL A 112 -8.78 -0.45 5.55
N MET A 113 -9.60 -0.35 4.51
CA MET A 113 -10.12 0.93 4.01
C MET A 113 -10.93 1.69 5.08
N LYS A 114 -11.84 1.02 5.77
CA LYS A 114 -12.70 1.66 6.79
C LYS A 114 -11.94 2.10 8.04
N GLU A 115 -10.97 1.30 8.47
CA GLU A 115 -10.29 1.55 9.73
C GLU A 115 -9.09 2.47 9.58
N THR A 116 -8.41 2.46 8.42
CA THR A 116 -7.23 3.30 8.18
C THR A 116 -7.52 4.56 7.39
N HIS A 117 -8.55 4.55 6.54
CA HIS A 117 -8.82 5.57 5.50
C HIS A 117 -7.71 5.65 4.43
N ALA A 118 -6.97 4.55 4.20
CA ALA A 118 -5.97 4.48 3.14
C ALA A 118 -6.59 4.71 1.75
N ASP A 119 -5.76 5.13 0.81
CA ASP A 119 -6.21 5.44 -0.55
C ASP A 119 -6.28 4.18 -1.44
N CYS A 120 -5.51 3.14 -1.09
CA CYS A 120 -5.34 1.95 -1.91
C CYS A 120 -4.87 0.78 -1.03
N ILE A 121 -5.18 -0.45 -1.42
CA ILE A 121 -4.56 -1.65 -0.85
C ILE A 121 -3.53 -2.23 -1.82
N LYS A 122 -2.56 -3.00 -1.31
CA LYS A 122 -1.68 -3.81 -2.13
C LYS A 122 -1.82 -5.28 -1.78
N LEU A 123 -1.68 -6.14 -2.77
CA LEU A 123 -1.58 -7.58 -2.61
C LEU A 123 -0.63 -8.17 -3.66
N GLU A 124 -0.14 -9.36 -3.37
CA GLU A 124 0.87 -10.06 -4.16
C GLU A 124 0.30 -11.33 -4.77
N GLY A 125 0.81 -11.69 -5.94
CA GLY A 125 0.43 -12.88 -6.68
C GLY A 125 -0.11 -12.57 -8.07
N GLY A 126 -0.29 -13.61 -8.85
CA GLY A 126 -0.72 -13.56 -10.23
C GLY A 126 -2.14 -14.11 -10.43
N ALA A 127 -2.25 -15.10 -11.33
CA ALA A 127 -3.54 -15.69 -11.70
C ALA A 127 -4.27 -16.36 -10.54
N GLU A 128 -3.55 -16.86 -9.56
CA GLU A 128 -4.05 -17.57 -8.39
C GLU A 128 -4.89 -16.70 -7.44
N VAL A 129 -4.66 -15.39 -7.42
CA VAL A 129 -5.42 -14.42 -6.60
C VAL A 129 -6.38 -13.55 -7.41
N ARG A 130 -6.54 -13.87 -8.69
CA ARG A 130 -7.34 -13.08 -9.64
C ARG A 130 -8.77 -12.84 -9.15
N GLU A 131 -9.46 -13.88 -8.67
CA GLU A 131 -10.84 -13.75 -8.17
C GLU A 131 -10.93 -12.77 -6.99
N SER A 132 -9.96 -12.80 -6.09
CA SER A 132 -9.86 -11.86 -4.97
C SER A 132 -9.69 -10.42 -5.46
N ILE A 133 -8.81 -10.19 -6.44
CA ILE A 133 -8.59 -8.89 -7.07
C ILE A 133 -9.87 -8.36 -7.72
N GLU A 134 -10.51 -9.17 -8.57
CA GLU A 134 -11.73 -8.78 -9.28
C GLU A 134 -12.85 -8.43 -8.30
N ARG A 135 -13.01 -9.20 -7.23
CA ARG A 135 -14.04 -8.95 -6.21
C ARG A 135 -13.81 -7.65 -5.44
N ILE A 136 -12.58 -7.37 -5.07
CA ILE A 136 -12.21 -6.13 -4.36
C ILE A 136 -12.38 -4.91 -5.28
N LEU A 137 -11.95 -5.00 -6.53
CA LEU A 137 -12.14 -3.93 -7.52
C LEU A 137 -13.62 -3.65 -7.79
N CYS A 138 -14.47 -4.70 -7.90
CA CYS A 138 -15.92 -4.56 -8.05
C CYS A 138 -16.58 -3.82 -6.87
N ALA A 139 -15.98 -3.87 -5.69
CA ALA A 139 -16.42 -3.10 -4.52
C ALA A 139 -15.94 -1.64 -4.53
N GLY A 140 -15.20 -1.21 -5.56
CA GLY A 140 -14.69 0.15 -5.71
C GLY A 140 -13.41 0.45 -4.92
N ILE A 141 -12.71 -0.56 -4.42
CA ILE A 141 -11.46 -0.40 -3.67
C ILE A 141 -10.29 -0.44 -4.67
N PRO A 142 -9.45 0.61 -4.74
CA PRO A 142 -8.27 0.61 -5.60
C PRO A 142 -7.24 -0.42 -5.15
N ILE A 143 -6.59 -1.08 -6.11
CA ILE A 143 -5.57 -2.09 -5.87
C ILE A 143 -4.26 -1.72 -6.55
N MET A 144 -3.16 -1.93 -5.83
CA MET A 144 -1.81 -2.01 -6.38
C MET A 144 -1.40 -3.48 -6.40
N GLY A 145 -1.18 -4.04 -7.60
CA GLY A 145 -0.67 -5.41 -7.75
C GLY A 145 0.85 -5.45 -7.64
N HIS A 146 1.38 -6.51 -7.03
CA HIS A 146 2.81 -6.80 -7.06
C HIS A 146 3.04 -8.11 -7.82
N LEU A 147 3.74 -8.00 -8.96
CA LEU A 147 4.16 -9.12 -9.80
C LEU A 147 5.69 -9.22 -9.69
N GLY A 148 6.18 -10.26 -9.06
CA GLY A 148 7.62 -10.47 -8.88
C GLY A 148 7.90 -11.48 -7.79
N SER A 149 9.13 -11.45 -7.24
CA SER A 149 9.47 -12.31 -6.12
C SER A 149 8.65 -11.90 -4.89
N VAL A 150 7.80 -12.79 -4.47
CA VAL A 150 6.93 -12.59 -3.32
C VAL A 150 7.74 -12.88 -2.05
N SER A 151 7.76 -11.98 -1.10
CA SER A 151 8.67 -11.99 0.06
C SER A 151 8.56 -13.24 0.96
N TYR A 152 7.45 -13.98 0.88
CA TYR A 152 7.23 -15.24 1.61
C TYR A 152 7.45 -16.51 0.77
N THR A 153 7.82 -16.41 -0.52
CA THR A 153 8.02 -17.57 -1.42
C THR A 153 9.47 -18.00 -1.57
N HIS A 154 10.38 -17.42 -0.84
CA HIS A 154 11.77 -17.88 -0.79
C HIS A 154 11.91 -19.03 0.21
N LEU A 155 11.50 -20.20 -0.20
CA LEU A 155 11.88 -21.50 0.40
C LEU A 155 12.84 -22.21 -0.53
#